data_d1782e308b78c0841c775e4c9c6a7ede
#
_entry.id   d1782e308b78c0841c775e4c9c6a7ede
#
_cell.length_a   1.000
_cell.length_b   1.000
_cell.length_c   1.000
_cell.angle_alpha   90.00
_cell.angle_beta   90.00
_cell.angle_gamma   90.00
#
_symmetry.space_group_name_H-M   'P 1'
#
loop_
_entity.id
_entity.type
_entity.pdbx_description
1 polymer ?
#
loop_
_entity_poly.entity_id
_entity_poly.type
_entity_poly.pdbx_seq_one_letter_code
_entity_poly.pdbx_strand_id
1 'polypeptide(L)'
;MSSNINTVYTALTAYDPTGVLTNRDITAAQLEVADADLPCRILIPATEGDAGFVGIGNLLSIDWRIQDVCLWAPVGAGTGVQQYSAALVTYIKSYLDKVKAARSPAAGCAITGLSFKISPIAWGSKTYWGVETIVTVEEKL
;
A
#
# COMPACT_ATOMS: atom_id res chain seq x y z
N MET A 1 24.14 9.68 6.07
CA MET A 1 23.50 8.37 6.18
C MET A 1 22.49 8.21 5.06
N SER A 2 22.48 7.06 4.44
CA SER A 2 21.48 6.75 3.40
C SER A 2 20.17 6.28 4.02
N SER A 3 19.06 6.59 3.35
CA SER A 3 17.73 6.15 3.74
C SER A 3 17.53 4.65 3.47
N ASN A 4 16.81 3.97 4.33
CA ASN A 4 16.40 2.58 4.18
C ASN A 4 14.95 2.42 3.70
N ILE A 5 14.31 3.50 3.25
CA ILE A 5 12.89 3.44 2.85
C ILE A 5 12.65 2.49 1.67
N ASN A 6 13.59 2.38 0.76
CA ASN A 6 13.45 1.43 -0.36
C ASN A 6 13.49 -0.02 0.10
N THR A 7 14.18 -0.32 1.20
CA THR A 7 14.16 -1.66 1.82
C THR A 7 12.77 -1.94 2.41
N VAL A 8 12.15 -0.95 3.01
CA VAL A 8 10.76 -1.06 3.51
C VAL A 8 9.79 -1.30 2.34
N TYR A 9 9.93 -0.54 1.27
CA TYR A 9 9.12 -0.72 0.06
C TYR A 9 9.24 -2.14 -0.48
N THR A 10 10.45 -2.66 -0.59
CA THR A 10 10.69 -4.03 -1.07
C THR A 10 10.05 -5.07 -0.13
N ALA A 11 10.13 -4.86 1.18
CA ALA A 11 9.49 -5.75 2.15
C ALA A 11 7.96 -5.74 2.01
N LEU A 12 7.37 -4.56 1.77
CA LEU A 12 5.93 -4.45 1.53
C LEU A 12 5.49 -5.14 0.25
N THR A 13 6.30 -5.12 -0.80
CA THR A 13 5.99 -5.83 -2.05
C THR A 13 5.94 -7.34 -1.86
N ALA A 14 6.67 -7.86 -0.87
CA ALA A 14 6.69 -9.28 -0.54
C ALA A 14 5.50 -9.74 0.31
N TYR A 15 4.68 -8.81 0.84
CA TYR A 15 3.46 -9.17 1.56
C TYR A 15 2.48 -9.87 0.62
N ASP A 16 1.76 -10.84 1.17
CA ASP A 16 0.75 -11.60 0.42
C ASP A 16 -0.59 -11.57 1.19
N PRO A 17 -1.32 -10.46 1.13
CA PRO A 17 -2.62 -10.37 1.79
C PRO A 17 -3.64 -11.31 1.16
N THR A 18 -4.58 -11.77 1.96
CA THR A 18 -5.60 -12.73 1.54
C THR A 18 -6.45 -12.19 0.38
N GLY A 19 -6.60 -13.02 -0.65
CA GLY A 19 -7.47 -12.73 -1.80
C GLY A 19 -6.76 -12.06 -2.98
N VAL A 20 -5.52 -11.63 -2.82
CA VAL A 20 -4.75 -11.01 -3.92
C VAL A 20 -4.23 -12.08 -4.86
N LEU A 21 -4.49 -11.92 -6.15
CA LEU A 21 -4.00 -12.84 -7.18
C LEU A 21 -2.63 -12.44 -7.70
N THR A 22 -2.40 -11.15 -7.91
CA THR A 22 -1.14 -10.63 -8.43
C THR A 22 -0.66 -9.44 -7.61
N ASN A 23 0.68 -9.32 -7.46
CA ASN A 23 1.34 -8.16 -6.87
C ASN A 23 2.25 -7.53 -7.93
N ARG A 24 2.18 -6.22 -8.09
CA ARG A 24 2.98 -5.48 -9.07
C ARG A 24 3.57 -4.23 -8.44
N ASP A 25 4.76 -3.84 -8.88
CA ASP A 25 5.25 -2.50 -8.64
C ASP A 25 4.67 -1.53 -9.69
N ILE A 26 4.87 -0.25 -9.48
CA ILE A 26 4.32 0.78 -10.37
C ILE A 26 4.88 0.68 -11.81
N THR A 27 6.11 0.20 -11.97
CA THR A 27 6.72 0.08 -13.29
C THR A 27 6.09 -1.03 -14.13
N ALA A 28 5.70 -2.13 -13.48
CA ALA A 28 5.01 -3.24 -14.14
C ALA A 28 3.53 -2.95 -14.41
N ALA A 29 2.94 -1.97 -13.70
CA ALA A 29 1.51 -1.67 -13.72
C ALA A 29 1.18 -0.39 -14.50
N GLN A 30 2.03 0.04 -15.42
CA GLN A 30 1.83 1.28 -16.18
C GLN A 30 0.62 1.26 -17.11
N LEU A 31 0.19 0.08 -17.51
CA LEU A 31 -0.94 -0.12 -18.41
C LEU A 31 -2.14 -0.67 -17.65
N GLU A 32 -3.24 -0.87 -18.37
CA GLU A 32 -4.44 -1.47 -17.81
C GLU A 32 -4.15 -2.85 -17.22
N VAL A 33 -4.85 -3.16 -16.12
CA VAL A 33 -4.80 -4.48 -15.50
C VAL A 33 -5.89 -5.34 -16.14
N ALA A 34 -5.53 -6.50 -16.67
CA ALA A 34 -6.48 -7.44 -17.23
C ALA A 34 -7.38 -8.03 -16.14
N ASP A 35 -8.66 -8.28 -16.47
CA ASP A 35 -9.62 -8.83 -15.51
C ASP A 35 -9.16 -10.18 -14.93
N ALA A 36 -8.42 -10.96 -15.72
CA ALA A 36 -7.84 -12.24 -15.27
C ALA A 36 -6.75 -12.08 -14.18
N ASP A 37 -6.17 -10.90 -14.04
CA ASP A 37 -5.12 -10.62 -13.05
C ASP A 37 -5.68 -10.05 -11.74
N LEU A 38 -6.98 -9.78 -11.70
CA LEU A 38 -7.64 -9.25 -10.50
C LEU A 38 -7.96 -10.36 -9.48
N PRO A 39 -7.89 -10.08 -8.17
CA PRO A 39 -7.45 -8.84 -7.54
C PRO A 39 -5.94 -8.59 -7.70
N CYS A 40 -5.59 -7.37 -8.09
CA CYS A 40 -4.21 -6.97 -8.33
C CYS A 40 -3.80 -5.87 -7.35
N ARG A 41 -2.70 -6.08 -6.66
CA ARG A 41 -2.10 -5.14 -5.74
C ARG A 41 -0.94 -4.42 -6.43
N ILE A 42 -0.95 -3.09 -6.36
CA ILE A 42 0.06 -2.24 -6.99
C ILE A 42 0.66 -1.35 -5.92
N LEU A 43 1.97 -1.45 -5.70
CA LEU A 43 2.70 -0.59 -4.77
C LEU A 43 3.37 0.56 -5.51
N ILE A 44 3.24 1.74 -4.92
CA ILE A 44 3.88 2.96 -5.38
C ILE A 44 4.95 3.32 -4.36
N PRO A 45 6.23 3.50 -4.77
CA PRO A 45 7.29 3.85 -3.85
C PRO A 45 7.00 5.14 -3.08
N ALA A 46 7.74 5.37 -1.99
CA ALA A 46 7.60 6.58 -1.21
C ALA A 46 7.98 7.80 -2.06
N THR A 47 6.97 8.58 -2.43
CA THR A 47 7.12 9.81 -3.22
C THR A 47 6.75 11.05 -2.42
N GLU A 48 6.28 10.87 -1.19
CA GLU A 48 5.79 11.92 -0.31
C GLU A 48 6.19 11.61 1.12
N GLY A 49 6.46 12.66 1.89
CA GLY A 49 6.77 12.52 3.29
C GLY A 49 6.97 13.88 3.95
N ASP A 50 7.05 13.87 5.27
CA ASP A 50 7.33 15.04 6.10
C ASP A 50 8.60 14.77 6.92
N ALA A 51 9.48 15.76 7.03
CA ALA A 51 10.71 15.64 7.78
C ALA A 51 10.82 16.74 8.81
N GLY A 52 11.43 16.42 9.97
CA GLY A 52 11.67 17.37 11.02
C GLY A 52 12.81 16.93 11.91
N PHE A 53 13.43 17.90 12.59
CA PHE A 53 14.46 17.62 13.58
C PHE A 53 13.83 17.27 14.92
N VAL A 54 14.41 16.29 15.62
CA VAL A 54 13.99 15.91 16.96
C VAL A 54 14.74 16.78 17.97
N GLY A 55 14.00 17.68 18.63
CA GLY A 55 14.57 18.61 19.60
C GLY A 55 15.50 19.63 18.94
N ILE A 56 16.58 20.01 19.64
CA ILE A 56 17.57 20.99 19.20
C ILE A 56 18.78 20.34 18.50
N GLY A 57 18.85 19.00 18.54
CA GLY A 57 19.97 18.26 17.95
C GLY A 57 19.85 18.06 16.44
N ASN A 58 20.78 17.29 15.90
CA ASN A 58 20.84 16.99 14.46
C ASN A 58 20.09 15.71 14.09
N LEU A 59 19.34 15.11 15.00
CA LEU A 59 18.53 13.93 14.71
C LEU A 59 17.36 14.31 13.83
N LEU A 60 17.28 13.67 12.68
CA LEU A 60 16.22 13.87 11.70
C LEU A 60 15.23 12.72 11.78
N SER A 61 13.95 13.06 11.82
CA SER A 61 12.84 12.10 11.68
C SER A 61 12.09 12.39 10.39
N ILE A 62 11.84 11.38 9.62
CA ILE A 62 11.08 11.47 8.36
C ILE A 62 9.88 10.54 8.45
N ASP A 63 8.70 11.07 8.16
CA ASP A 63 7.49 10.27 7.97
C ASP A 63 7.25 10.11 6.48
N TRP A 64 7.55 8.93 5.97
CA TRP A 64 7.33 8.56 4.58
C TRP A 64 5.93 7.99 4.39
N ARG A 65 5.34 8.23 3.21
CA ARG A 65 4.06 7.62 2.81
C ARG A 65 4.26 6.75 1.59
N ILE A 66 3.90 5.48 1.74
CA ILE A 66 3.90 4.50 0.66
C ILE A 66 2.44 4.19 0.32
N GLN A 67 2.10 4.30 -0.93
CA GLN A 67 0.75 4.05 -1.41
C GLN A 67 0.64 2.62 -1.94
N ASP A 68 -0.36 1.89 -1.48
CA ASP A 68 -0.64 0.52 -1.88
C ASP A 68 -2.08 0.44 -2.36
N VAL A 69 -2.24 0.27 -3.65
CA VAL A 69 -3.55 0.22 -4.30
C VAL A 69 -3.89 -1.23 -4.62
N CYS A 70 -5.03 -1.70 -4.16
CA CYS A 70 -5.55 -3.02 -4.53
C CYS A 70 -6.78 -2.84 -5.41
N LEU A 71 -6.66 -3.20 -6.68
CA LEU A 71 -7.76 -3.23 -7.62
C LEU A 71 -8.46 -4.58 -7.49
N TRP A 72 -9.73 -4.57 -7.09
CA TRP A 72 -10.43 -5.82 -6.75
C TRP A 72 -11.28 -6.36 -7.88
N ALA A 73 -12.15 -5.53 -8.44
CA ALA A 73 -13.05 -5.93 -9.52
C ALA A 73 -13.45 -4.70 -10.34
N PRO A 74 -13.74 -4.88 -11.65
CA PRO A 74 -14.21 -3.77 -12.47
C PRO A 74 -15.53 -3.22 -11.93
N VAL A 75 -15.68 -1.90 -12.00
CA VAL A 75 -16.97 -1.25 -11.78
C VAL A 75 -17.80 -1.47 -13.04
N GLY A 76 -18.86 -2.26 -12.91
CA GLY A 76 -19.74 -2.60 -14.04
C GLY A 76 -21.21 -2.39 -13.70
N ALA A 77 -22.04 -2.42 -14.72
CA ALA A 77 -23.48 -2.30 -14.56
C ALA A 77 -24.03 -3.42 -13.67
N GLY A 78 -24.75 -3.07 -12.62
CA GLY A 78 -25.39 -4.00 -11.71
C GLY A 78 -24.51 -4.56 -10.60
N THR A 79 -23.22 -4.15 -10.51
CA THR A 79 -22.34 -4.56 -9.42
C THR A 79 -21.98 -3.38 -8.55
N GLY A 80 -22.30 -3.48 -7.26
CA GLY A 80 -21.93 -2.49 -6.25
C GLY A 80 -20.81 -2.97 -5.33
N VAL A 81 -20.24 -2.07 -4.56
CA VAL A 81 -19.20 -2.40 -3.58
C VAL A 81 -19.65 -3.44 -2.56
N GLN A 82 -20.94 -3.52 -2.27
CA GLN A 82 -21.50 -4.46 -1.31
C GLN A 82 -21.22 -5.92 -1.66
N GLN A 83 -21.13 -6.23 -2.94
CA GLN A 83 -20.81 -7.59 -3.40
C GLN A 83 -19.41 -8.03 -2.94
N TYR A 84 -18.50 -7.09 -2.80
CA TYR A 84 -17.10 -7.36 -2.49
C TYR A 84 -16.70 -6.95 -1.07
N SER A 85 -17.61 -6.35 -0.30
CA SER A 85 -17.26 -5.74 0.99
C SER A 85 -16.64 -6.74 1.98
N ALA A 86 -17.18 -7.94 2.08
CA ALA A 86 -16.64 -8.97 2.97
C ALA A 86 -15.21 -9.37 2.59
N ALA A 87 -14.95 -9.54 1.30
CA ALA A 87 -13.62 -9.88 0.79
C ALA A 87 -12.63 -8.73 1.00
N LEU A 88 -13.07 -7.49 0.80
CA LEU A 88 -12.23 -6.30 1.01
C LEU A 88 -11.87 -6.13 2.48
N VAL A 89 -12.81 -6.36 3.39
CA VAL A 89 -12.53 -6.33 4.84
C VAL A 89 -11.54 -7.43 5.22
N THR A 90 -11.68 -8.61 4.66
CA THR A 90 -10.73 -9.71 4.88
C THR A 90 -9.32 -9.35 4.38
N TYR A 91 -9.23 -8.72 3.23
CA TYR A 91 -7.97 -8.20 2.70
C TYR A 91 -7.33 -7.20 3.67
N ILE A 92 -8.09 -6.21 4.14
CA ILE A 92 -7.61 -5.19 5.07
C ILE A 92 -7.11 -5.83 6.36
N LYS A 93 -7.88 -6.77 6.93
CA LYS A 93 -7.50 -7.46 8.16
C LYS A 93 -6.21 -8.26 7.97
N SER A 94 -6.08 -8.96 6.86
CA SER A 94 -4.87 -9.70 6.51
C SER A 94 -3.66 -8.79 6.37
N TYR A 95 -3.83 -7.63 5.75
CA TYR A 95 -2.78 -6.63 5.62
C TYR A 95 -2.31 -6.13 6.99
N LEU A 96 -3.26 -5.79 7.86
CA LEU A 96 -2.97 -5.36 9.23
C LEU A 96 -2.20 -6.42 10.02
N ASP A 97 -2.58 -7.68 9.89
CA ASP A 97 -1.90 -8.78 10.59
C ASP A 97 -0.44 -8.92 10.14
N LYS A 98 -0.17 -8.74 8.85
CA LYS A 98 1.20 -8.78 8.32
C LYS A 98 2.04 -7.61 8.82
N VAL A 99 1.48 -6.41 8.85
CA VAL A 99 2.17 -5.24 9.41
C VAL A 99 2.43 -5.42 10.91
N LYS A 100 1.45 -5.92 11.65
CA LYS A 100 1.59 -6.18 13.08
C LYS A 100 2.73 -7.17 13.37
N ALA A 101 2.92 -8.16 12.50
CA ALA A 101 3.98 -9.15 12.65
C ALA A 101 5.37 -8.59 12.32
N ALA A 102 5.47 -7.54 11.50
CA ALA A 102 6.75 -7.02 11.00
C ALA A 102 6.73 -5.49 10.87
N ARG A 103 6.61 -4.78 11.99
CA ARG A 103 6.53 -3.31 12.01
C ARG A 103 7.83 -2.60 11.62
N SER A 104 8.97 -3.25 11.78
CA SER A 104 10.29 -2.67 11.52
C SER A 104 11.02 -3.49 10.45
N PRO A 105 10.60 -3.38 9.18
CA PRO A 105 11.19 -4.20 8.12
C PRO A 105 12.58 -3.76 7.67
N ALA A 106 13.07 -2.61 8.14
CA ALA A 106 14.41 -2.11 7.85
C ALA A 106 14.98 -1.36 9.06
N ALA A 107 16.31 -1.29 9.14
CA ALA A 107 16.98 -0.59 10.23
C ALA A 107 16.59 0.90 10.26
N GLY A 108 16.24 1.40 11.44
CA GLY A 108 15.83 2.78 11.64
C GLY A 108 14.44 3.13 11.13
N CYS A 109 13.72 2.17 10.55
CA CYS A 109 12.39 2.38 10.02
C CYS A 109 11.34 1.60 10.82
N ALA A 110 10.19 2.22 11.07
CA ALA A 110 9.05 1.56 11.69
C ALA A 110 7.76 2.02 11.02
N ILE A 111 6.85 1.09 10.77
CA ILE A 111 5.52 1.42 10.30
C ILE A 111 4.72 1.95 11.47
N THR A 112 4.31 3.21 11.41
CA THR A 112 3.61 3.89 12.51
C THR A 112 2.12 4.03 12.29
N GLY A 113 1.65 3.91 11.05
CA GLY A 113 0.23 4.06 10.77
C GLY A 113 -0.15 3.51 9.41
N LEU A 114 -1.43 3.19 9.30
CA LEU A 114 -2.06 2.71 8.09
C LEU A 114 -3.40 3.40 7.93
N SER A 115 -3.69 3.87 6.72
CA SER A 115 -4.97 4.47 6.37
C SER A 115 -5.58 3.68 5.21
N PHE A 116 -6.88 3.41 5.27
CA PHE A 116 -7.59 2.62 4.26
C PHE A 116 -8.77 3.41 3.72
N LYS A 117 -9.02 3.21 2.44
CA LYS A 117 -10.24 3.71 1.81
C LYS A 117 -10.73 2.70 0.78
N ILE A 118 -11.96 2.26 0.94
CA ILE A 118 -12.66 1.44 -0.06
C ILE A 118 -13.40 2.40 -0.98
N SER A 119 -13.07 2.39 -2.25
CA SER A 119 -13.64 3.32 -3.22
C SER A 119 -13.45 2.83 -4.65
N PRO A 120 -14.17 3.41 -5.62
CA PRO A 120 -13.82 3.25 -7.03
C PRO A 120 -12.44 3.88 -7.28
N ILE A 121 -11.58 3.17 -7.99
CA ILE A 121 -10.22 3.62 -8.32
C ILE A 121 -10.07 3.57 -9.84
N ALA A 122 -9.74 4.71 -10.44
CA ALA A 122 -9.41 4.78 -11.84
C ALA A 122 -7.97 4.33 -12.07
N TRP A 123 -7.78 3.36 -12.96
CA TRP A 123 -6.47 2.87 -13.34
C TRP A 123 -6.45 2.59 -14.85
N GLY A 124 -5.56 3.28 -15.57
CA GLY A 124 -5.61 3.28 -17.02
C GLY A 124 -6.91 3.90 -17.52
N SER A 125 -7.59 3.25 -18.44
CA SER A 125 -8.89 3.69 -18.99
C SER A 125 -10.09 3.10 -18.26
N LYS A 126 -9.87 2.27 -17.23
CA LYS A 126 -10.91 1.58 -16.49
C LYS A 126 -11.01 2.04 -15.05
N THR A 127 -12.17 1.79 -14.44
CA THR A 127 -12.41 2.04 -13.01
C THR A 127 -12.69 0.71 -12.33
N TYR A 128 -12.10 0.53 -11.15
CA TYR A 128 -12.20 -0.70 -10.36
C TYR A 128 -12.69 -0.38 -8.95
N TRP A 129 -13.45 -1.30 -8.36
CA TRP A 129 -13.62 -1.31 -6.91
C TRP A 129 -12.32 -1.75 -6.27
N GLY A 130 -11.89 -1.05 -5.24
CA GLY A 130 -10.63 -1.39 -4.61
C GLY A 130 -10.41 -0.72 -3.27
N VAL A 131 -9.22 -0.97 -2.73
CA VAL A 131 -8.75 -0.41 -1.47
C VAL A 131 -7.49 0.41 -1.74
N GLU A 132 -7.49 1.66 -1.34
CA GLU A 132 -6.29 2.48 -1.28
C GLU A 132 -5.77 2.46 0.15
N THR A 133 -4.55 1.97 0.34
CA THR A 133 -3.87 1.93 1.61
C THR A 133 -2.68 2.88 1.59
N ILE A 134 -2.58 3.75 2.58
CA ILE A 134 -1.42 4.61 2.78
C ILE A 134 -0.69 4.12 4.01
N VAL A 135 0.55 3.68 3.81
CA VAL A 135 1.43 3.19 4.87
C VAL A 135 2.36 4.32 5.28
N THR A 136 2.26 4.73 6.53
CA THR A 136 3.16 5.75 7.09
C THR A 136 4.32 5.04 7.77
N VAL A 137 5.55 5.38 7.34
CA VAL A 137 6.78 4.82 7.85
C VAL A 137 7.61 5.93 8.47
N GLU A 138 7.94 5.81 9.75
CA GLU A 138 8.88 6.71 10.41
C GLU A 138 10.29 6.18 10.26
N GLU A 139 11.18 7.03 9.77
CA GLU A 139 12.61 6.76 9.67
C GLU A 139 13.38 7.77 10.50
N LYS A 140 14.27 7.28 11.34
CA LYS A 140 15.19 8.11 12.13
C LYS A 140 16.60 8.03 11.56
N LEU A 141 17.14 9.19 11.25
CA LEU A 141 18.46 9.33 10.64
C LEU A 141 19.44 10.08 11.55
#